data_bb7274eafce622d916f6348c6b16f0db
#
_entry.id   bb7274eafce622d916f6348c6b16f0db
#
_cell.length_a   1.000
_cell.length_b   1.000
_cell.length_c   1.000
_cell.angle_alpha   90.00
_cell.angle_beta   90.00
_cell.angle_gamma   90.00
#
_symmetry.space_group_name_H-M   'P 1'
#
loop_
_entity.id
_entity.type
_entity.pdbx_description
1 polymer ?
#
loop_
_entity_poly.entity_id
_entity_poly.type
_entity_poly.pdbx_seq_one_letter_code
_entity_poly.pdbx_strand_id
1 'polypeptide(L)'
;MKRLLFAILATGVIVGGCGKAEKTKKESEPDLSVEGSTAEETEVKDAWWEKELEVYESTDLPREMTKDEKDLMRKPGEFSGDQYDEQAAIEKLKELPDHLTSEQYSEAIVKLVAEDYHEEVQELIKFDPTIEATGSRPDEEIDEPTVNGVHYAILLDASGSMNAQNKGGTRMEEAKSAILSFIDVLPKESTVSLRVYGHEGTGSDADKERSCASTETLYNGANDPGKVKSALNQVKPAGWTPIGKAIAETKKDIPKDAGSAIVYVVSDGIETCGGDPVKEAKQLAAEGIEPIINIIGFQVDNEAQQLLKEVAEAGNGEFTLANSKQDVEKYWQEEYQRLMRAWEKWQREGLKEVEAKQQDLMKKAEGLGQSVMKKSEIEFKHAEALHIALSKEGIQEEYDITNKVWNLLYDRQQKIWRYGYETGTKTWREAYEGGNKVWREIYYEGNNKWQEYYHKQ
;
A
#
# COMPACT_ATOMS: atom_id res chain seq x y z
N MET A 1 6.32 37.81 -12.93
CA MET A 1 5.72 39.06 -13.40
C MET A 1 4.49 38.73 -14.23
N LYS A 2 3.41 39.46 -13.95
CA LYS A 2 2.08 39.46 -14.59
C LYS A 2 1.16 38.26 -14.32
N ARG A 3 0.33 38.49 -13.27
CA ARG A 3 -0.96 37.85 -13.00
C ARG A 3 -1.99 38.36 -14.02
N LEU A 4 -2.83 37.49 -14.55
CA LEU A 4 -4.13 37.89 -15.15
C LEU A 4 -5.23 37.12 -14.40
N LEU A 5 -6.01 37.89 -13.65
CA LEU A 5 -7.32 37.51 -13.12
C LEU A 5 -8.34 37.64 -14.25
N PHE A 6 -9.22 36.66 -14.42
CA PHE A 6 -10.51 36.85 -15.08
C PHE A 6 -11.63 36.51 -14.10
N ALA A 7 -12.40 37.55 -13.77
CA ALA A 7 -13.65 37.47 -13.03
C ALA A 7 -14.77 37.22 -14.04
N ILE A 8 -15.65 36.27 -13.76
CA ILE A 8 -16.93 36.11 -14.50
C ILE A 8 -18.05 36.36 -13.51
N LEU A 9 -18.82 37.37 -13.83
CA LEU A 9 -20.08 37.77 -13.18
C LEU A 9 -21.17 36.72 -13.40
N ALA A 10 -21.83 36.37 -12.31
CA ALA A 10 -23.13 35.69 -12.34
C ALA A 10 -24.26 36.70 -12.43
N THR A 11 -25.15 36.53 -13.38
CA THR A 11 -26.48 37.19 -13.38
C THR A 11 -27.57 36.12 -13.39
N GLY A 12 -28.29 36.04 -12.30
CA GLY A 12 -29.47 35.20 -12.18
C GLY A 12 -30.71 35.94 -12.74
N VAL A 13 -31.60 35.18 -13.33
CA VAL A 13 -32.99 35.58 -13.51
C VAL A 13 -33.90 34.43 -13.05
N ILE A 14 -34.68 34.72 -12.03
CA ILE A 14 -35.78 33.92 -11.54
C ILE A 14 -37.05 34.44 -12.19
N VAL A 15 -37.86 33.59 -12.84
CA VAL A 15 -39.28 33.84 -13.05
C VAL A 15 -40.04 32.56 -12.79
N GLY A 16 -40.90 32.62 -11.78
CA GLY A 16 -41.86 31.58 -11.47
C GLY A 16 -43.16 31.72 -12.23
N GLY A 17 -43.93 30.66 -12.31
CA GLY A 17 -45.29 30.66 -12.85
C GLY A 17 -46.00 29.34 -12.58
N CYS A 18 -46.86 29.32 -11.58
CA CYS A 18 -47.86 28.27 -11.32
C CYS A 18 -48.99 28.30 -12.33
N GLY A 19 -49.54 27.13 -12.73
CA GLY A 19 -50.81 27.02 -13.46
C GLY A 19 -51.36 25.59 -13.40
N LYS A 20 -52.56 25.53 -12.86
CA LYS A 20 -53.37 24.39 -12.43
C LYS A 20 -53.83 23.44 -13.53
N ALA A 21 -54.12 22.24 -13.08
CA ALA A 21 -54.81 21.16 -13.76
C ALA A 21 -56.27 21.44 -14.11
N GLU A 22 -56.75 20.88 -15.21
CA GLU A 22 -58.18 20.62 -15.41
C GLU A 22 -58.43 19.35 -16.23
N LYS A 23 -59.32 18.51 -15.73
CA LYS A 23 -59.85 17.27 -16.31
C LYS A 23 -61.04 17.57 -17.20
N THR A 24 -61.16 16.93 -18.37
CA THR A 24 -62.46 16.61 -18.99
C THR A 24 -62.30 15.42 -19.97
N LYS A 25 -62.90 14.37 -19.68
CA LYS A 25 -64.11 13.64 -20.16
C LYS A 25 -63.99 12.98 -21.56
N LYS A 26 -64.25 11.65 -21.47
CA LYS A 26 -64.60 10.68 -22.50
C LYS A 26 -65.72 11.17 -23.43
N GLU A 27 -65.61 10.81 -24.70
CA GLU A 27 -66.77 10.46 -25.54
C GLU A 27 -66.40 9.38 -26.56
N SER A 28 -67.41 8.57 -26.87
CA SER A 28 -67.44 7.24 -27.43
C SER A 28 -67.36 7.18 -28.96
N GLU A 29 -66.96 5.99 -29.41
CA GLU A 29 -66.93 5.44 -30.79
C GLU A 29 -68.16 5.74 -31.66
N PRO A 30 -68.00 5.55 -33.00
CA PRO A 30 -68.69 4.37 -33.59
C PRO A 30 -67.84 3.52 -34.54
N ASP A 31 -68.17 2.26 -34.45
CA ASP A 31 -67.84 1.10 -35.22
C ASP A 31 -68.19 1.28 -36.73
N LEU A 32 -67.21 0.91 -37.63
CA LEU A 32 -67.49 0.60 -39.00
C LEU A 32 -66.54 -0.54 -39.45
N SER A 33 -67.10 -1.74 -39.43
CA SER A 33 -66.60 -2.93 -40.09
C SER A 33 -66.50 -2.71 -41.61
N VAL A 34 -65.33 -2.94 -42.22
CA VAL A 34 -65.18 -3.31 -43.61
C VAL A 34 -64.23 -4.49 -43.79
N GLU A 35 -64.74 -5.49 -44.43
CA GLU A 35 -64.09 -6.80 -44.74
C GLU A 35 -62.89 -6.66 -45.67
N GLY A 36 -61.90 -7.50 -45.36
CA GLY A 36 -61.20 -8.34 -46.28
C GLY A 36 -60.33 -7.75 -47.39
N SER A 37 -59.04 -7.66 -47.12
CA SER A 37 -58.04 -7.94 -48.15
C SER A 37 -56.84 -8.62 -47.43
N THR A 38 -56.63 -9.88 -47.75
CA THR A 38 -55.44 -10.62 -47.44
C THR A 38 -54.26 -10.01 -48.17
N ALA A 39 -53.55 -9.11 -47.50
CA ALA A 39 -52.19 -8.76 -47.86
C ALA A 39 -51.26 -9.85 -47.26
N GLU A 40 -50.51 -10.53 -48.08
CA GLU A 40 -49.38 -11.38 -47.70
C GLU A 40 -48.49 -10.57 -46.72
N GLU A 41 -48.43 -11.01 -45.47
CA GLU A 41 -47.38 -10.58 -44.56
C GLU A 41 -46.04 -11.08 -45.16
N THR A 42 -45.41 -10.22 -45.95
CA THR A 42 -44.00 -10.33 -46.20
C THR A 42 -43.32 -10.17 -44.86
N GLU A 43 -42.71 -11.24 -44.33
CA GLU A 43 -41.76 -11.13 -43.22
C GLU A 43 -40.78 -9.99 -43.55
N VAL A 44 -40.97 -8.85 -42.91
CA VAL A 44 -39.98 -7.76 -42.91
C VAL A 44 -38.78 -8.34 -42.20
N LYS A 45 -37.79 -8.86 -42.95
CA LYS A 45 -36.46 -9.14 -42.38
C LYS A 45 -36.01 -7.85 -41.72
N ASP A 46 -35.83 -7.90 -40.40
CA ASP A 46 -35.26 -6.79 -39.66
C ASP A 46 -34.01 -6.29 -40.38
N ALA A 47 -34.08 -5.09 -40.93
CA ALA A 47 -33.00 -4.52 -41.72
C ALA A 47 -31.76 -4.35 -40.82
N TRP A 48 -30.61 -4.81 -41.24
CA TRP A 48 -29.37 -4.83 -40.42
C TRP A 48 -28.99 -3.42 -39.98
N TRP A 49 -29.26 -2.39 -40.74
CA TRP A 49 -28.98 -0.99 -40.42
C TRP A 49 -29.91 -0.40 -39.36
N GLU A 50 -31.07 -0.99 -39.12
CA GLU A 50 -32.05 -0.57 -38.09
C GLU A 50 -31.80 -1.25 -36.75
N LYS A 51 -31.10 -2.39 -36.70
CA LYS A 51 -30.80 -3.12 -35.48
C LYS A 51 -29.94 -2.29 -34.58
N GLU A 52 -30.29 -2.23 -33.28
CA GLU A 52 -29.41 -1.64 -32.28
C GLU A 52 -28.11 -2.47 -32.20
N LEU A 53 -26.97 -1.77 -32.06
CA LEU A 53 -25.69 -2.43 -31.81
C LEU A 53 -25.70 -3.06 -30.44
N GLU A 54 -25.34 -4.33 -30.37
CA GLU A 54 -25.14 -4.99 -29.10
C GLU A 54 -23.97 -4.33 -28.33
N VAL A 55 -24.13 -4.22 -27.03
CA VAL A 55 -23.15 -3.63 -26.14
C VAL A 55 -22.59 -4.73 -25.25
N TYR A 56 -21.28 -4.71 -24.99
CA TYR A 56 -20.68 -5.60 -24.02
C TYR A 56 -21.22 -5.30 -22.62
N GLU A 57 -21.68 -6.34 -21.92
CA GLU A 57 -22.01 -6.22 -20.51
C GLU A 57 -20.72 -6.08 -19.70
N SER A 58 -20.69 -5.12 -18.80
CA SER A 58 -19.57 -4.90 -17.92
C SER A 58 -20.03 -5.05 -16.47
N THR A 59 -19.46 -6.02 -15.78
CA THR A 59 -19.65 -6.25 -14.35
C THR A 59 -18.45 -5.73 -13.58
N ASP A 60 -18.67 -5.34 -12.31
CA ASP A 60 -17.61 -4.97 -11.36
C ASP A 60 -16.76 -3.75 -11.76
N LEU A 61 -17.40 -2.71 -12.28
CA LEU A 61 -16.75 -1.43 -12.51
C LEU A 61 -16.72 -0.58 -11.23
N PRO A 62 -15.62 0.12 -10.94
CA PRO A 62 -15.50 0.98 -9.76
C PRO A 62 -16.38 2.24 -9.84
N ARG A 63 -16.92 2.57 -11.02
CA ARG A 63 -17.82 3.70 -11.27
C ARG A 63 -18.75 3.42 -12.45
N GLU A 64 -19.79 4.21 -12.57
CA GLU A 64 -20.62 4.21 -13.78
C GLU A 64 -19.86 4.71 -15.02
N MET A 65 -20.15 4.12 -16.16
CA MET A 65 -19.62 4.55 -17.46
C MET A 65 -20.26 5.85 -17.90
N THR A 66 -19.46 6.74 -18.49
CA THR A 66 -19.92 7.92 -19.21
C THR A 66 -20.69 7.52 -20.47
N LYS A 67 -21.38 8.48 -21.10
CA LYS A 67 -22.05 8.21 -22.39
C LYS A 67 -21.06 7.78 -23.46
N ASP A 68 -19.91 8.41 -23.53
CA ASP A 68 -18.88 8.09 -24.54
C ASP A 68 -18.29 6.71 -24.30
N GLU A 69 -18.05 6.33 -23.03
CA GLU A 69 -17.61 4.97 -22.70
C GLU A 69 -18.63 3.90 -23.06
N LYS A 70 -19.94 4.16 -22.83
CA LYS A 70 -21.01 3.24 -23.25
C LYS A 70 -21.05 3.05 -24.77
N ASP A 71 -20.78 4.12 -25.53
CA ASP A 71 -20.69 4.06 -26.99
C ASP A 71 -19.49 3.22 -27.46
N LEU A 72 -18.35 3.30 -26.74
CA LEU A 72 -17.16 2.49 -27.00
C LEU A 72 -17.27 1.04 -26.55
N MET A 73 -18.27 0.69 -25.73
CA MET A 73 -18.57 -0.68 -25.33
C MET A 73 -19.47 -1.42 -26.32
N ARG A 74 -19.74 -0.86 -27.49
CA ARG A 74 -20.43 -1.54 -28.57
C ARG A 74 -19.58 -2.69 -29.11
N LYS A 75 -20.24 -3.78 -29.56
CA LYS A 75 -19.56 -4.84 -30.28
C LYS A 75 -18.96 -4.32 -31.58
N PRO A 76 -17.84 -4.89 -32.03
CA PRO A 76 -17.21 -4.47 -33.28
C PRO A 76 -18.11 -4.70 -34.48
N GLY A 77 -17.87 -3.93 -35.54
CA GLY A 77 -18.52 -4.10 -36.81
C GLY A 77 -18.14 -5.41 -37.53
N GLU A 78 -18.98 -5.82 -38.46
CA GLU A 78 -18.76 -7.07 -39.25
C GLU A 78 -17.40 -7.06 -39.98
N PHE A 79 -16.92 -5.89 -40.40
CA PHE A 79 -15.67 -5.65 -41.12
C PHE A 79 -14.67 -4.86 -40.31
N SER A 80 -14.57 -5.10 -39.02
CA SER A 80 -13.59 -4.42 -38.14
C SER A 80 -12.21 -5.06 -38.19
N GLY A 81 -11.17 -4.30 -37.88
CA GLY A 81 -9.79 -4.76 -37.74
C GLY A 81 -9.28 -5.54 -38.93
N ASP A 82 -8.73 -6.71 -38.68
CA ASP A 82 -8.17 -7.60 -39.71
C ASP A 82 -9.24 -8.27 -40.60
N GLN A 83 -10.53 -8.12 -40.26
CA GLN A 83 -11.65 -8.64 -41.03
C GLN A 83 -12.15 -7.63 -42.09
N TYR A 84 -11.48 -6.49 -42.24
CA TYR A 84 -11.88 -5.46 -43.19
C TYR A 84 -11.81 -5.97 -44.64
N ASP A 85 -13.01 -6.04 -45.28
CA ASP A 85 -13.17 -6.28 -46.68
C ASP A 85 -14.00 -5.13 -47.29
N GLU A 86 -13.32 -4.20 -47.99
CA GLU A 86 -13.94 -3.03 -48.58
C GLU A 86 -15.04 -3.39 -49.56
N GLN A 87 -14.80 -4.40 -50.40
CA GLN A 87 -15.76 -4.79 -51.43
C GLN A 87 -17.03 -5.38 -50.79
N ALA A 88 -16.87 -6.29 -49.82
CA ALA A 88 -18.00 -6.87 -49.09
C ALA A 88 -18.80 -5.81 -48.30
N ALA A 89 -18.11 -4.86 -47.69
CA ALA A 89 -18.73 -3.75 -46.95
C ALA A 89 -19.52 -2.83 -47.91
N ILE A 90 -19.00 -2.54 -49.13
CA ILE A 90 -19.70 -1.76 -50.14
C ILE A 90 -20.96 -2.51 -50.63
N GLU A 91 -20.90 -3.81 -50.85
CA GLU A 91 -22.10 -4.60 -51.23
C GLU A 91 -23.17 -4.55 -50.13
N LYS A 92 -22.78 -4.55 -48.86
CA LYS A 92 -23.70 -4.29 -47.74
C LYS A 92 -24.32 -2.90 -47.79
N LEU A 93 -23.53 -1.84 -48.09
CA LEU A 93 -24.07 -0.50 -48.24
C LEU A 93 -25.09 -0.34 -49.34
N LYS A 94 -24.99 -1.13 -50.41
CA LYS A 94 -25.99 -1.14 -51.53
C LYS A 94 -27.36 -1.67 -51.10
N GLU A 95 -27.46 -2.32 -49.95
CA GLU A 95 -28.74 -2.74 -49.37
C GLU A 95 -29.52 -1.59 -48.72
N LEU A 96 -28.87 -0.42 -48.51
CA LEU A 96 -29.45 0.74 -47.84
C LEU A 96 -30.53 1.40 -48.76
N PRO A 97 -31.63 1.89 -48.17
CA PRO A 97 -32.66 2.64 -48.93
C PRO A 97 -32.20 4.05 -49.31
N ASP A 98 -32.72 4.59 -50.38
CA ASP A 98 -32.34 5.87 -51.01
C ASP A 98 -32.64 7.12 -50.15
N HIS A 99 -33.33 7.02 -49.03
CA HIS A 99 -33.90 8.16 -48.29
C HIS A 99 -33.39 8.22 -46.83
N LEU A 100 -32.23 7.67 -46.48
CA LEU A 100 -31.69 7.78 -45.15
C LEU A 100 -31.16 9.18 -44.85
N THR A 101 -31.23 9.57 -43.59
CA THR A 101 -30.59 10.80 -43.13
C THR A 101 -29.09 10.63 -43.05
N SER A 102 -28.34 11.72 -42.95
CA SER A 102 -26.89 11.66 -42.77
C SER A 102 -26.47 10.89 -41.51
N GLU A 103 -27.25 11.00 -40.43
CA GLU A 103 -27.04 10.26 -39.19
C GLU A 103 -27.23 8.76 -39.40
N GLN A 104 -28.24 8.34 -40.17
CA GLN A 104 -28.50 6.93 -40.48
C GLN A 104 -27.42 6.31 -41.38
N TYR A 105 -26.98 7.06 -42.42
CA TYR A 105 -25.82 6.62 -43.22
C TYR A 105 -24.55 6.48 -42.41
N SER A 106 -24.26 7.47 -41.54
CA SER A 106 -23.10 7.44 -40.67
C SER A 106 -23.15 6.24 -39.71
N GLU A 107 -24.32 6.01 -39.07
CA GLU A 107 -24.52 4.86 -38.17
C GLU A 107 -24.40 3.53 -38.89
N ALA A 108 -24.92 3.41 -40.09
CA ALA A 108 -24.78 2.20 -40.91
C ALA A 108 -23.30 1.91 -41.23
N ILE A 109 -22.53 2.93 -41.63
CA ILE A 109 -21.08 2.77 -41.83
C ILE A 109 -20.39 2.34 -40.53
N VAL A 110 -20.68 2.97 -39.39
CA VAL A 110 -20.12 2.60 -38.08
C VAL A 110 -20.44 1.15 -37.73
N LYS A 111 -21.69 0.68 -37.99
CA LYS A 111 -22.08 -0.70 -37.75
C LYS A 111 -21.26 -1.72 -38.54
N LEU A 112 -20.72 -1.33 -39.69
CA LEU A 112 -19.90 -2.19 -40.50
C LEU A 112 -18.43 -2.23 -40.05
N VAL A 113 -17.87 -1.08 -39.62
CA VAL A 113 -16.39 -0.95 -39.43
C VAL A 113 -15.96 -0.51 -38.04
N ALA A 114 -16.88 -0.37 -37.07
CA ALA A 114 -16.51 0.01 -35.70
C ALA A 114 -15.50 -0.97 -35.13
N GLU A 115 -14.41 -0.43 -34.58
CA GLU A 115 -13.38 -1.22 -33.91
C GLU A 115 -13.84 -1.68 -32.51
N ASP A 116 -13.21 -2.71 -31.99
CA ASP A 116 -13.46 -3.22 -30.65
C ASP A 116 -12.61 -2.47 -29.61
N TYR A 117 -13.25 -1.67 -28.78
CA TYR A 117 -12.60 -0.87 -27.73
C TYR A 117 -12.86 -1.40 -26.32
N HIS A 118 -13.66 -2.47 -26.17
CA HIS A 118 -14.21 -2.83 -24.86
C HIS A 118 -13.12 -3.16 -23.83
N GLU A 119 -12.06 -3.86 -24.24
CA GLU A 119 -10.96 -4.23 -23.33
C GLU A 119 -10.22 -3.00 -22.82
N GLU A 120 -9.82 -2.08 -23.72
CA GLU A 120 -9.11 -0.86 -23.34
C GLU A 120 -9.97 0.03 -22.45
N VAL A 121 -11.25 0.17 -22.74
CA VAL A 121 -12.19 0.99 -21.97
C VAL A 121 -12.36 0.39 -20.57
N GLN A 122 -12.58 -0.91 -20.45
CA GLN A 122 -12.70 -1.57 -19.16
C GLN A 122 -11.42 -1.46 -18.34
N GLU A 123 -10.26 -1.70 -18.94
CA GLU A 123 -8.97 -1.60 -18.29
C GLU A 123 -8.64 -0.17 -17.85
N LEU A 124 -9.03 0.87 -18.62
CA LEU A 124 -8.88 2.28 -18.24
C LEU A 124 -9.83 2.65 -17.09
N ILE A 125 -11.05 2.12 -17.06
CA ILE A 125 -12.00 2.36 -15.96
C ILE A 125 -11.57 1.66 -14.68
N LYS A 126 -11.04 0.43 -14.78
CA LYS A 126 -10.55 -0.40 -13.66
C LYS A 126 -9.11 -0.07 -13.25
N PHE A 127 -8.47 0.86 -13.92
CA PHE A 127 -7.08 1.17 -13.65
C PHE A 127 -6.88 1.66 -12.22
N ASP A 128 -6.07 0.94 -11.46
CA ASP A 128 -5.66 1.31 -10.11
C ASP A 128 -4.22 1.82 -10.12
N PRO A 129 -3.99 3.12 -9.90
CA PRO A 129 -2.65 3.70 -9.84
C PRO A 129 -1.97 3.51 -8.48
N THR A 130 -2.58 2.79 -7.55
CA THR A 130 -2.07 2.64 -6.19
C THR A 130 -0.78 1.82 -6.19
N ILE A 131 0.24 2.37 -5.57
CA ILE A 131 1.51 1.70 -5.31
C ILE A 131 1.66 1.62 -3.80
N GLU A 132 1.71 0.41 -3.29
CA GLU A 132 2.01 0.16 -1.87
C GLU A 132 3.50 -0.13 -1.71
N ALA A 133 4.09 0.41 -0.66
CA ALA A 133 5.43 0.03 -0.25
C ALA A 133 5.36 -1.41 0.26
N THR A 134 6.02 -2.34 -0.42
CA THR A 134 6.13 -3.74 0.01
C THR A 134 7.51 -3.93 0.63
N GLY A 135 7.53 -4.55 1.77
CA GLY A 135 8.75 -4.85 2.53
C GLY A 135 8.57 -4.44 3.98
N SER A 136 8.71 -5.41 4.88
CA SER A 136 8.70 -5.14 6.31
C SER A 136 9.79 -4.14 6.63
N ARG A 137 9.45 -3.10 7.37
CA ARG A 137 10.45 -2.16 7.89
C ARG A 137 11.41 -2.89 8.80
N PRO A 138 12.67 -2.45 8.91
CA PRO A 138 13.62 -3.09 9.81
C PRO A 138 13.22 -3.07 11.29
N ASP A 139 12.31 -2.18 11.67
CA ASP A 139 11.66 -2.11 12.97
C ASP A 139 10.34 -2.90 13.05
N GLU A 140 9.89 -3.46 11.92
CA GLU A 140 8.67 -4.28 11.75
C GLU A 140 8.97 -5.77 11.47
N GLU A 141 10.23 -6.19 11.33
CA GLU A 141 10.59 -7.63 11.26
C GLU A 141 10.19 -8.41 12.54
N ILE A 142 9.47 -7.74 13.40
CA ILE A 142 8.73 -8.25 14.56
C ILE A 142 7.26 -7.99 14.26
N ASP A 143 6.53 -9.03 13.88
CA ASP A 143 5.15 -9.06 13.37
C ASP A 143 4.20 -7.93 13.83
N GLU A 144 3.57 -7.31 12.80
CA GLU A 144 2.38 -6.43 12.75
C GLU A 144 2.45 -4.97 13.24
N PRO A 145 1.78 -4.06 12.47
CA PRO A 145 1.90 -2.61 12.66
C PRO A 145 1.05 -2.14 13.83
N THR A 146 1.63 -1.89 14.96
CA THR A 146 1.01 -1.06 15.97
C THR A 146 1.72 0.29 16.07
N VAL A 147 0.93 1.31 16.27
CA VAL A 147 1.29 2.74 16.30
C VAL A 147 2.30 3.11 17.41
N ASN A 148 2.69 2.14 18.23
CA ASN A 148 3.53 2.33 19.41
C ASN A 148 4.92 1.72 19.20
N GLY A 149 5.96 2.48 19.54
CA GLY A 149 7.36 2.15 19.30
C GLY A 149 7.90 0.93 20.05
N VAL A 150 9.19 0.64 19.86
CA VAL A 150 9.89 -0.48 20.50
C VAL A 150 10.00 -0.27 22.00
N HIS A 151 9.73 -1.30 22.80
CA HIS A 151 10.00 -1.33 24.23
C HIS A 151 11.33 -2.03 24.51
N TYR A 152 12.23 -1.34 25.24
CA TYR A 152 13.50 -1.91 25.67
C TYR A 152 13.45 -2.25 27.16
N ALA A 153 13.42 -3.55 27.49
CA ALA A 153 13.43 -4.02 28.87
C ALA A 153 14.85 -4.38 29.28
N ILE A 154 15.38 -3.71 30.29
CA ILE A 154 16.74 -3.94 30.83
C ILE A 154 16.61 -4.65 32.17
N LEU A 155 17.17 -5.84 32.26
CA LEU A 155 17.26 -6.64 33.49
C LEU A 155 18.70 -6.57 34.00
N LEU A 156 18.92 -5.91 35.14
CA LEU A 156 20.23 -5.73 35.71
C LEU A 156 20.41 -6.66 36.92
N ASP A 157 21.40 -7.51 36.82
CA ASP A 157 21.89 -8.31 37.95
C ASP A 157 22.42 -7.39 39.04
N ALA A 158 21.92 -7.53 40.25
CA ALA A 158 22.39 -6.89 41.44
C ALA A 158 22.73 -7.90 42.55
N SER A 159 23.16 -9.08 42.16
CA SER A 159 23.70 -10.09 43.08
C SER A 159 25.03 -9.67 43.65
N GLY A 160 25.48 -10.36 44.72
CA GLY A 160 26.68 -10.01 45.44
C GLY A 160 27.97 -10.07 44.59
N SER A 161 28.02 -10.90 43.57
CA SER A 161 29.16 -11.04 42.64
C SER A 161 29.45 -9.76 41.85
N MET A 162 28.41 -8.95 41.58
CA MET A 162 28.52 -7.65 40.90
C MET A 162 29.36 -6.60 41.70
N ASN A 163 29.71 -6.87 42.98
CA ASN A 163 30.67 -6.06 43.77
C ASN A 163 32.14 -6.39 43.40
N ALA A 164 32.41 -7.41 42.64
CA ALA A 164 33.78 -7.79 42.27
C ALA A 164 34.48 -6.65 41.53
N GLN A 165 35.75 -6.42 41.88
CA GLN A 165 36.58 -5.38 41.27
C GLN A 165 37.03 -5.76 39.87
N ASN A 166 36.99 -4.80 38.97
CA ASN A 166 37.54 -4.84 37.65
C ASN A 166 38.48 -3.67 37.39
N LYS A 167 39.02 -3.56 36.16
CA LYS A 167 39.97 -2.50 35.79
C LYS A 167 39.41 -1.09 35.86
N GLY A 168 38.09 -0.92 35.65
CA GLY A 168 37.40 0.39 35.61
C GLY A 168 36.53 0.70 36.84
N GLY A 169 36.51 -0.15 37.85
CA GLY A 169 35.66 -0.07 39.03
C GLY A 169 35.06 -1.43 39.39
N THR A 170 33.92 -1.44 40.08
CA THR A 170 33.16 -2.69 40.27
C THR A 170 32.43 -3.10 38.99
N ARG A 171 32.15 -4.41 38.85
CA ARG A 171 31.29 -4.90 37.73
C ARG A 171 29.95 -4.12 37.62
N MET A 172 29.36 -3.83 38.78
CA MET A 172 28.14 -3.03 38.86
C MET A 172 28.31 -1.61 38.31
N GLU A 173 29.43 -0.91 38.66
CA GLU A 173 29.70 0.45 38.16
C GLU A 173 29.88 0.45 36.63
N GLU A 174 30.61 -0.53 36.08
CA GLU A 174 30.81 -0.68 34.67
C GLU A 174 29.50 -1.04 33.94
N ALA A 175 28.69 -1.97 34.49
CA ALA A 175 27.38 -2.32 33.93
C ALA A 175 26.42 -1.10 33.91
N LYS A 176 26.34 -0.34 35.00
CA LYS A 176 25.53 0.90 35.06
C LYS A 176 25.97 1.91 34.03
N SER A 177 27.29 2.12 33.90
CA SER A 177 27.83 3.05 32.90
C SER A 177 27.48 2.63 31.46
N ALA A 178 27.60 1.34 31.17
CA ALA A 178 27.26 0.77 29.86
C ALA A 178 25.76 0.89 29.55
N ILE A 179 24.88 0.61 30.51
CA ILE A 179 23.43 0.80 30.38
C ILE A 179 23.10 2.26 30.09
N LEU A 180 23.72 3.22 30.75
CA LEU A 180 23.48 4.64 30.51
C LEU A 180 23.92 5.06 29.11
N SER A 181 25.07 4.59 28.63
CA SER A 181 25.52 4.82 27.27
C SER A 181 24.54 4.23 26.24
N PHE A 182 23.94 3.08 26.54
CA PHE A 182 22.92 2.49 25.70
C PHE A 182 21.63 3.29 25.67
N ILE A 183 21.11 3.69 26.82
CA ILE A 183 19.87 4.48 26.94
C ILE A 183 19.96 5.83 26.20
N ASP A 184 21.14 6.49 26.27
CA ASP A 184 21.36 7.78 25.60
C ASP A 184 21.21 7.72 24.07
N VAL A 185 21.36 6.54 23.50
CA VAL A 185 21.36 6.33 22.05
C VAL A 185 20.09 5.65 21.51
N LEU A 186 19.19 5.19 22.39
CA LEU A 186 17.90 4.63 21.98
C LEU A 186 17.01 5.69 21.31
N PRO A 187 16.12 5.28 20.39
CA PRO A 187 15.12 6.17 19.81
C PRO A 187 14.33 6.91 20.89
N LYS A 188 14.08 8.20 20.68
CA LYS A 188 13.36 9.03 21.67
C LYS A 188 11.91 8.58 21.87
N GLU A 189 11.34 8.01 20.84
CA GLU A 189 9.98 7.50 20.80
C GLU A 189 9.83 6.14 21.49
N SER A 190 10.96 5.48 21.83
CA SER A 190 10.94 4.20 22.52
C SER A 190 10.52 4.34 23.99
N THR A 191 10.04 3.22 24.53
CA THR A 191 9.82 3.08 25.96
C THR A 191 10.89 2.18 26.56
N VAL A 192 11.21 2.40 27.83
CA VAL A 192 12.27 1.69 28.54
C VAL A 192 11.76 1.22 29.88
N SER A 193 12.04 -0.03 30.25
CA SER A 193 11.97 -0.50 31.63
C SER A 193 13.34 -0.91 32.16
N LEU A 194 13.58 -0.63 33.43
CA LEU A 194 14.74 -1.09 34.17
C LEU A 194 14.25 -1.94 35.34
N ARG A 195 14.48 -3.22 35.26
CA ARG A 195 14.24 -4.18 36.31
C ARG A 195 15.56 -4.61 36.94
N VAL A 196 15.61 -4.71 38.26
CA VAL A 196 16.74 -5.27 39.00
C VAL A 196 16.34 -6.55 39.69
N TYR A 197 17.32 -7.43 39.91
CA TYR A 197 17.10 -8.66 40.65
C TYR A 197 18.33 -8.99 41.52
N GLY A 198 18.14 -9.75 42.60
CA GLY A 198 19.22 -10.12 43.51
C GLY A 198 19.73 -8.95 44.40
N HIS A 199 19.01 -7.85 44.44
CA HIS A 199 19.42 -6.63 45.17
C HIS A 199 19.08 -6.66 46.66
N GLU A 200 18.35 -7.66 47.14
CA GLU A 200 18.04 -7.85 48.54
C GLU A 200 18.84 -8.99 49.19
N GLY A 201 18.97 -8.88 50.50
CA GLY A 201 19.73 -9.86 51.30
C GLY A 201 21.21 -9.54 51.40
N THR A 202 22.03 -10.53 51.81
CA THR A 202 23.47 -10.36 52.04
C THR A 202 24.30 -11.42 51.30
N GLY A 203 23.68 -12.29 50.47
CA GLY A 203 24.31 -13.45 49.86
C GLY A 203 24.52 -14.63 50.83
N SER A 204 24.01 -14.54 52.06
CA SER A 204 24.02 -15.61 53.06
C SER A 204 22.89 -16.59 52.81
N ASP A 205 23.11 -17.89 53.17
CA ASP A 205 22.05 -18.91 53.08
C ASP A 205 20.85 -18.55 53.96
N ALA A 206 21.06 -17.81 55.05
CA ALA A 206 20.00 -17.44 55.98
C ALA A 206 18.93 -16.49 55.35
N ASP A 207 19.29 -15.73 54.34
CA ASP A 207 18.42 -14.81 53.63
C ASP A 207 18.20 -15.11 52.14
N LYS A 208 18.64 -16.34 51.74
CA LYS A 208 18.54 -16.80 50.35
C LYS A 208 17.13 -16.71 49.80
N GLU A 209 16.12 -17.15 50.58
CA GLU A 209 14.71 -17.15 50.16
C GLU A 209 14.24 -15.70 49.88
N ARG A 210 14.60 -14.74 50.74
CA ARG A 210 14.29 -13.31 50.57
C ARG A 210 14.95 -12.78 49.30
N SER A 211 16.25 -13.06 49.13
CA SER A 211 17.01 -12.61 47.97
C SER A 211 16.44 -13.18 46.67
N CYS A 212 16.18 -14.48 46.64
CA CYS A 212 15.61 -15.18 45.47
C CYS A 212 14.17 -14.74 45.16
N ALA A 213 13.47 -14.17 46.11
CA ALA A 213 12.17 -13.54 45.90
C ALA A 213 12.29 -12.13 45.30
N SER A 214 13.49 -11.49 45.37
CA SER A 214 13.67 -10.08 45.02
C SER A 214 13.83 -9.84 43.52
N THR A 215 12.87 -9.17 42.92
CA THR A 215 12.97 -8.51 41.63
C THR A 215 12.05 -7.31 41.64
N GLU A 216 12.52 -6.16 41.17
CA GLU A 216 11.84 -4.90 41.23
C GLU A 216 12.03 -4.08 39.94
N THR A 217 10.97 -3.44 39.47
CA THR A 217 11.03 -2.50 38.35
C THR A 217 11.27 -1.10 38.93
N LEU A 218 12.47 -0.58 38.71
CA LEU A 218 12.88 0.74 39.21
C LEU A 218 12.47 1.87 38.26
N TYR A 219 12.29 1.57 36.99
CA TYR A 219 11.82 2.51 36.00
C TYR A 219 10.96 1.78 34.95
N ASN A 220 9.90 2.42 34.50
CA ASN A 220 9.13 2.01 33.33
C ASN A 220 8.42 3.23 32.74
N GLY A 221 8.73 3.57 31.48
CA GLY A 221 8.15 4.74 30.81
C GLY A 221 8.90 5.15 29.54
N ALA A 222 8.68 6.38 29.09
CA ALA A 222 9.37 6.92 27.92
C ALA A 222 10.89 6.93 28.11
N ASN A 223 11.66 6.87 27.02
CA ASN A 223 13.12 6.95 27.07
C ASN A 223 13.59 8.27 27.69
N ASP A 224 13.92 8.26 28.98
CA ASP A 224 14.40 9.38 29.77
C ASP A 224 15.71 8.99 30.50
N PRO A 225 16.88 9.28 29.89
CA PRO A 225 18.18 8.94 30.47
C PRO A 225 18.39 9.47 31.89
N GLY A 226 17.82 10.65 32.21
CA GLY A 226 17.95 11.24 33.53
C GLY A 226 17.21 10.44 34.61
N LYS A 227 16.02 9.95 34.31
CA LYS A 227 15.25 9.11 35.24
C LYS A 227 15.86 7.71 35.38
N VAL A 228 16.31 7.10 34.26
CA VAL A 228 17.01 5.82 34.32
C VAL A 228 18.30 5.91 35.13
N LYS A 229 19.09 6.99 34.97
CA LYS A 229 20.27 7.25 35.79
C LYS A 229 19.93 7.34 37.26
N SER A 230 18.86 8.04 37.60
CA SER A 230 18.39 8.19 38.97
C SER A 230 17.97 6.83 39.58
N ALA A 231 17.32 5.98 38.81
CA ALA A 231 16.98 4.61 39.19
C ALA A 231 18.23 3.74 39.40
N LEU A 232 19.16 3.75 38.45
CA LEU A 232 20.42 3.00 38.53
C LEU A 232 21.27 3.38 39.77
N ASN A 233 21.25 4.63 40.17
CA ASN A 233 22.01 5.08 41.36
C ASN A 233 21.50 4.46 42.66
N GLN A 234 20.28 3.95 42.71
CA GLN A 234 19.71 3.30 43.90
C GLN A 234 20.16 1.82 44.01
N VAL A 235 20.58 1.20 42.91
CA VAL A 235 20.95 -0.22 42.85
C VAL A 235 22.25 -0.44 43.59
N LYS A 236 22.24 -1.43 44.49
CA LYS A 236 23.44 -1.91 45.22
C LYS A 236 23.48 -3.42 45.13
N PRO A 237 24.63 -4.00 44.76
CA PRO A 237 24.79 -5.45 44.73
C PRO A 237 24.69 -6.04 46.15
N ALA A 238 23.93 -7.15 46.28
CA ALA A 238 23.72 -7.70 47.61
C ALA A 238 23.61 -9.23 47.66
N GLY A 239 22.60 -9.81 47.02
CA GLY A 239 22.16 -11.18 47.32
C GLY A 239 22.48 -12.26 46.29
N TRP A 240 21.54 -13.14 46.07
CA TRP A 240 21.61 -14.27 45.15
C TRP A 240 21.08 -13.90 43.75
N THR A 241 21.18 -14.78 42.74
CA THR A 241 20.95 -14.47 41.33
C THR A 241 19.67 -15.16 40.79
N PRO A 242 18.44 -14.58 40.91
CA PRO A 242 17.19 -15.14 40.41
C PRO A 242 16.91 -14.72 38.96
N ILE A 243 17.73 -15.14 37.98
CA ILE A 243 17.58 -14.76 36.55
C ILE A 243 16.23 -15.22 36.00
N GLY A 244 15.85 -16.48 36.21
CA GLY A 244 14.61 -17.04 35.71
C GLY A 244 13.39 -16.25 36.18
N LYS A 245 13.36 -15.88 37.46
CA LYS A 245 12.29 -15.04 38.00
C LYS A 245 12.26 -13.63 37.37
N ALA A 246 13.43 -13.03 37.19
CA ALA A 246 13.52 -11.70 36.57
C ALA A 246 12.95 -11.72 35.14
N ILE A 247 13.31 -12.73 34.34
CA ILE A 247 12.78 -12.94 32.98
C ILE A 247 11.25 -13.14 33.02
N ALA A 248 10.75 -14.01 33.88
CA ALA A 248 9.32 -14.27 34.01
C ALA A 248 8.48 -13.02 34.35
N GLU A 249 9.05 -12.17 35.23
CA GLU A 249 8.38 -10.92 35.66
C GLU A 249 8.45 -9.79 34.62
N THR A 250 9.34 -9.88 33.62
CA THR A 250 9.52 -8.84 32.59
C THR A 250 8.26 -8.61 31.76
N LYS A 251 7.41 -9.62 31.58
CA LYS A 251 6.13 -9.45 30.89
C LYS A 251 5.21 -8.38 31.52
N LYS A 252 5.42 -8.07 32.81
CA LYS A 252 4.66 -7.02 33.48
C LYS A 252 5.16 -5.63 33.18
N ASP A 253 6.42 -5.53 32.69
CA ASP A 253 7.07 -4.27 32.39
C ASP A 253 6.81 -3.86 30.93
N ILE A 254 6.57 -4.81 30.05
CA ILE A 254 6.29 -4.59 28.63
C ILE A 254 4.88 -4.02 28.49
N PRO A 255 4.70 -2.82 27.90
CA PRO A 255 3.37 -2.27 27.61
C PRO A 255 2.56 -3.21 26.69
N LYS A 256 1.27 -3.38 26.98
CA LYS A 256 0.38 -4.24 26.17
C LYS A 256 0.17 -3.74 24.73
N ASP A 257 0.44 -2.48 24.52
CA ASP A 257 0.33 -1.76 23.26
C ASP A 257 1.70 -1.49 22.62
N ALA A 258 2.78 -2.12 23.13
CA ALA A 258 4.08 -2.08 22.47
C ALA A 258 4.01 -2.80 21.11
N GLY A 259 4.60 -2.20 20.09
CA GLY A 259 4.72 -2.80 18.77
C GLY A 259 5.69 -3.98 18.75
N SER A 260 6.76 -3.86 19.55
CA SER A 260 7.75 -4.91 19.73
C SER A 260 8.49 -4.72 21.06
N ALA A 261 9.19 -5.76 21.54
CA ALA A 261 10.00 -5.65 22.74
C ALA A 261 11.35 -6.34 22.57
N ILE A 262 12.40 -5.71 23.08
CA ILE A 262 13.75 -6.28 23.16
C ILE A 262 14.15 -6.28 24.60
N VAL A 263 14.52 -7.45 25.10
CA VAL A 263 14.94 -7.65 26.49
C VAL A 263 16.45 -7.82 26.54
N TYR A 264 17.11 -7.04 27.36
CA TYR A 264 18.55 -7.15 27.61
C TYR A 264 18.79 -7.58 29.04
N VAL A 265 19.35 -8.78 29.23
CA VAL A 265 19.78 -9.28 30.55
C VAL A 265 21.26 -9.03 30.70
N VAL A 266 21.63 -8.22 31.70
CA VAL A 266 23.03 -7.95 32.05
C VAL A 266 23.34 -8.69 33.34
N SER A 267 24.17 -9.73 33.27
CA SER A 267 24.51 -10.60 34.42
C SER A 267 26.00 -11.00 34.40
N ASP A 268 26.57 -11.19 35.58
CA ASP A 268 27.93 -11.71 35.77
C ASP A 268 27.97 -13.16 36.27
N GLY A 269 26.83 -13.85 36.33
CA GLY A 269 26.75 -15.17 36.90
C GLY A 269 25.60 -16.03 36.39
N ILE A 270 25.49 -17.23 37.00
CA ILE A 270 24.43 -18.19 36.73
C ILE A 270 23.23 -18.02 37.67
N GLU A 271 22.13 -18.65 37.33
CA GLU A 271 20.97 -18.84 38.22
C GLU A 271 21.41 -19.58 39.52
N THR A 272 21.14 -18.97 40.68
CA THR A 272 21.52 -19.54 41.98
C THR A 272 20.33 -19.79 42.90
N CYS A 273 19.12 -19.46 42.42
CA CYS A 273 17.89 -19.55 43.19
C CYS A 273 17.04 -20.79 42.83
N GLY A 274 17.55 -21.66 41.92
CA GLY A 274 16.84 -22.84 41.49
C GLY A 274 15.74 -22.62 40.49
N GLY A 275 15.73 -21.45 39.86
CA GLY A 275 14.86 -21.15 38.71
C GLY A 275 15.35 -21.84 37.42
N ASP A 276 14.51 -21.83 36.38
CA ASP A 276 14.85 -22.32 35.05
C ASP A 276 14.79 -21.14 34.07
N PRO A 277 15.90 -20.39 33.90
CA PRO A 277 15.89 -19.20 33.06
C PRO A 277 15.68 -19.55 31.56
N VAL A 278 16.08 -20.73 31.10
CA VAL A 278 15.85 -21.17 29.71
C VAL A 278 14.35 -21.36 29.44
N LYS A 279 13.67 -22.03 30.36
CA LYS A 279 12.22 -22.20 30.27
C LYS A 279 11.47 -20.86 30.30
N GLU A 280 11.86 -19.97 31.21
CA GLU A 280 11.21 -18.67 31.34
C GLU A 280 11.49 -17.76 30.11
N ALA A 281 12.69 -17.82 29.53
CA ALA A 281 13.00 -17.14 28.29
C ALA A 281 12.13 -17.63 27.12
N LYS A 282 12.00 -18.96 26.99
CA LYS A 282 11.14 -19.56 25.97
C LYS A 282 9.67 -19.19 26.15
N GLN A 283 9.19 -19.11 27.38
CA GLN A 283 7.80 -18.70 27.66
C GLN A 283 7.58 -17.22 27.35
N LEU A 284 8.52 -16.36 27.71
CA LEU A 284 8.44 -14.93 27.42
C LEU A 284 8.49 -14.65 25.91
N ALA A 285 9.38 -15.33 25.19
CA ALA A 285 9.49 -15.22 23.72
C ALA A 285 8.24 -15.73 22.98
N ALA A 286 7.41 -16.55 23.61
CA ALA A 286 6.14 -17.04 23.05
C ALA A 286 4.93 -16.16 23.44
N GLU A 287 5.12 -15.06 24.15
CA GLU A 287 4.06 -14.10 24.46
C GLU A 287 3.65 -13.33 23.17
N GLY A 288 2.47 -12.74 23.17
CA GLY A 288 1.81 -12.22 21.96
C GLY A 288 2.55 -11.14 21.15
N ILE A 289 3.65 -10.58 21.65
CA ILE A 289 4.54 -9.64 20.93
C ILE A 289 5.93 -10.25 20.63
N GLU A 290 6.13 -11.54 20.91
CA GLU A 290 7.35 -12.30 20.64
C GLU A 290 8.66 -11.58 21.01
N PRO A 291 8.88 -11.20 22.28
CA PRO A 291 10.06 -10.43 22.68
C PRO A 291 11.35 -11.17 22.39
N ILE A 292 12.36 -10.46 21.87
CA ILE A 292 13.72 -10.99 21.68
C ILE A 292 14.50 -10.78 22.98
N ILE A 293 15.16 -11.85 23.48
CA ILE A 293 15.91 -11.81 24.74
C ILE A 293 17.40 -11.90 24.48
N ASN A 294 18.10 -10.79 24.49
CA ASN A 294 19.55 -10.71 24.36
C ASN A 294 20.22 -10.77 25.75
N ILE A 295 21.31 -11.49 25.82
CA ILE A 295 22.06 -11.66 27.07
C ILE A 295 23.46 -11.02 26.94
N ILE A 296 23.83 -10.17 27.87
CA ILE A 296 25.16 -9.60 28.02
C ILE A 296 25.79 -10.23 29.26
N GLY A 297 26.62 -11.25 29.04
CA GLY A 297 27.40 -11.93 30.08
C GLY A 297 28.58 -11.07 30.47
N PHE A 298 28.56 -10.48 31.68
CA PHE A 298 29.60 -9.56 32.13
C PHE A 298 30.65 -10.27 32.98
N GLN A 299 31.81 -10.60 32.38
CA GLN A 299 32.92 -11.36 33.01
C GLN A 299 32.48 -12.71 33.57
N VAL A 300 31.67 -13.41 32.87
CA VAL A 300 31.15 -14.74 33.22
C VAL A 300 32.20 -15.82 32.95
N ASP A 301 32.20 -16.85 33.76
CA ASP A 301 32.99 -18.05 33.52
C ASP A 301 32.40 -18.95 32.42
N ASN A 302 33.08 -20.03 32.08
CA ASN A 302 32.66 -20.91 30.97
C ASN A 302 31.31 -21.59 31.22
N GLU A 303 30.97 -21.93 32.47
CA GLU A 303 29.68 -22.56 32.82
C GLU A 303 28.56 -21.58 32.70
N ALA A 304 28.74 -20.34 33.19
CA ALA A 304 27.80 -19.28 33.05
C ALA A 304 27.61 -18.87 31.58
N GLN A 305 28.67 -18.81 30.78
CA GLN A 305 28.59 -18.54 29.34
C GLN A 305 27.66 -19.50 28.62
N GLN A 306 27.82 -20.84 28.92
CA GLN A 306 27.00 -21.86 28.26
C GLN A 306 25.51 -21.68 28.62
N LEU A 307 25.19 -21.56 29.93
CA LEU A 307 23.80 -21.35 30.37
C LEU A 307 23.19 -20.09 29.79
N LEU A 308 23.88 -18.96 29.85
CA LEU A 308 23.39 -17.69 29.36
C LEU A 308 23.21 -17.71 27.84
N LYS A 309 24.02 -18.44 27.10
CA LYS A 309 23.83 -18.69 25.67
C LYS A 309 22.55 -19.49 25.41
N GLU A 310 22.29 -20.55 26.15
CA GLU A 310 21.06 -21.34 26.04
C GLU A 310 19.82 -20.50 26.36
N VAL A 311 19.91 -19.55 27.31
CA VAL A 311 18.83 -18.61 27.64
C VAL A 311 18.56 -17.64 26.48
N ALA A 312 19.62 -17.10 25.87
CA ALA A 312 19.49 -16.22 24.71
C ALA A 312 18.86 -16.93 23.51
N GLU A 313 19.34 -18.13 23.17
CA GLU A 313 18.81 -18.97 22.10
C GLU A 313 17.33 -19.34 22.33
N ALA A 314 16.94 -19.65 23.58
CA ALA A 314 15.56 -19.93 23.95
C ALA A 314 14.65 -18.70 23.83
N GLY A 315 15.22 -17.50 23.94
CA GLY A 315 14.56 -16.21 23.79
C GLY A 315 14.67 -15.58 22.40
N ASN A 316 15.07 -16.36 21.37
CA ASN A 316 15.27 -15.89 19.99
C ASN A 316 16.33 -14.78 19.84
N GLY A 317 17.21 -14.62 20.83
CA GLY A 317 18.22 -13.57 20.88
C GLY A 317 19.65 -14.09 20.82
N GLU A 318 20.60 -13.21 21.12
CA GLU A 318 22.03 -13.47 21.07
C GLU A 318 22.70 -13.32 22.44
N PHE A 319 23.74 -14.14 22.66
CA PHE A 319 24.62 -14.03 23.82
C PHE A 319 25.91 -13.28 23.44
N THR A 320 26.24 -12.25 24.20
CA THR A 320 27.48 -11.48 24.03
C THR A 320 28.32 -11.50 25.32
N LEU A 321 29.59 -11.86 25.21
CA LEU A 321 30.52 -11.77 26.30
C LEU A 321 31.15 -10.39 26.39
N ALA A 322 31.01 -9.72 27.52
CA ALA A 322 31.64 -8.45 27.80
C ALA A 322 32.59 -8.57 29.00
N ASN A 323 33.85 -8.18 28.84
CA ASN A 323 34.86 -8.18 29.90
C ASN A 323 35.13 -6.77 30.44
N SER A 324 34.57 -5.78 29.81
CA SER A 324 34.74 -4.35 30.17
C SER A 324 33.59 -3.52 29.66
N LYS A 325 33.49 -2.31 30.18
CA LYS A 325 32.55 -1.29 29.62
C LYS A 325 32.74 -1.12 28.11
N GLN A 326 33.98 -1.11 27.64
CA GLN A 326 34.31 -0.92 26.22
C GLN A 326 33.75 -2.06 25.34
N ASP A 327 33.70 -3.30 25.86
CA ASP A 327 33.11 -4.41 25.10
C ASP A 327 31.61 -4.26 24.95
N VAL A 328 30.92 -3.78 25.99
CA VAL A 328 29.49 -3.47 25.92
C VAL A 328 29.23 -2.30 24.98
N GLU A 329 30.05 -1.24 25.05
CA GLU A 329 29.94 -0.08 24.13
C GLU A 329 30.18 -0.54 22.67
N LYS A 330 31.15 -1.40 22.43
CA LYS A 330 31.42 -1.99 21.11
C LYS A 330 30.25 -2.82 20.62
N TYR A 331 29.63 -3.64 21.47
CA TYR A 331 28.42 -4.39 21.13
C TYR A 331 27.30 -3.48 20.63
N TRP A 332 27.05 -2.38 21.34
CA TRP A 332 26.04 -1.41 20.93
C TRP A 332 26.39 -0.72 19.60
N GLN A 333 27.66 -0.39 19.39
CA GLN A 333 28.09 0.18 18.09
C GLN A 333 27.87 -0.80 16.93
N GLU A 334 28.18 -2.06 17.12
CA GLU A 334 27.95 -3.12 16.11
C GLU A 334 26.45 -3.27 15.82
N GLU A 335 25.61 -3.21 16.85
CA GLU A 335 24.17 -3.27 16.73
C GLU A 335 23.60 -2.06 15.95
N TYR A 336 24.07 -0.82 16.23
CA TYR A 336 23.71 0.33 15.41
C TYR A 336 24.10 0.21 13.95
N GLN A 337 25.30 -0.29 13.69
CA GLN A 337 25.73 -0.53 12.31
C GLN A 337 24.88 -1.60 11.63
N ARG A 338 24.43 -2.62 12.36
CA ARG A 338 23.50 -3.62 11.86
C ARG A 338 22.16 -2.99 11.47
N LEU A 339 21.58 -2.18 12.34
CA LEU A 339 20.34 -1.46 12.09
C LEU A 339 20.47 -0.47 10.91
N MET A 340 21.55 0.29 10.85
CA MET A 340 21.83 1.19 9.71
C MET A 340 21.84 0.42 8.38
N ARG A 341 22.55 -0.72 8.32
CA ARG A 341 22.58 -1.55 7.11
C ARG A 341 21.22 -2.14 6.77
N ALA A 342 20.40 -2.49 7.77
CA ALA A 342 19.04 -2.98 7.56
C ALA A 342 18.16 -1.89 6.94
N TRP A 343 18.23 -0.66 7.47
CA TRP A 343 17.51 0.48 6.91
C TRP A 343 17.97 0.89 5.52
N GLU A 344 19.27 0.86 5.23
CA GLU A 344 19.80 1.09 3.89
C GLU A 344 19.32 0.03 2.89
N LYS A 345 19.28 -1.24 3.33
CA LYS A 345 18.77 -2.34 2.50
C LYS A 345 17.29 -2.14 2.19
N TRP A 346 16.48 -1.92 3.22
CA TRP A 346 15.04 -1.68 3.09
C TRP A 346 14.74 -0.50 2.15
N GLN A 347 15.41 0.63 2.36
CA GLN A 347 15.25 1.81 1.51
C GLN A 347 15.58 1.49 0.06
N ARG A 348 16.73 0.88 -0.20
CA ARG A 348 17.18 0.55 -1.56
C ARG A 348 16.23 -0.42 -2.27
N GLU A 349 15.77 -1.44 -1.57
CA GLU A 349 14.87 -2.45 -2.13
C GLU A 349 13.48 -1.87 -2.36
N GLY A 350 12.94 -1.10 -1.41
CA GLY A 350 11.66 -0.43 -1.54
C GLY A 350 11.64 0.61 -2.67
N LEU A 351 12.68 1.44 -2.80
CA LEU A 351 12.78 2.40 -3.90
C LEU A 351 12.81 1.70 -5.26
N LYS A 352 13.58 0.64 -5.39
CA LYS A 352 13.66 -0.16 -6.64
C LYS A 352 12.32 -0.79 -7.00
N GLU A 353 11.58 -1.29 -6.03
CA GLU A 353 10.28 -1.91 -6.24
C GLU A 353 9.24 -0.87 -6.68
N VAL A 354 9.19 0.28 -5.99
CA VAL A 354 8.29 1.38 -6.35
C VAL A 354 8.57 1.89 -7.76
N GLU A 355 9.85 2.08 -8.12
CA GLU A 355 10.23 2.50 -9.47
C GLU A 355 9.78 1.49 -10.53
N ALA A 356 9.94 0.19 -10.29
CA ALA A 356 9.51 -0.85 -11.22
C ALA A 356 7.98 -0.86 -11.39
N LYS A 357 7.23 -0.85 -10.28
CA LYS A 357 5.76 -0.79 -10.32
C LYS A 357 5.25 0.48 -10.99
N GLN A 358 5.85 1.63 -10.70
CA GLN A 358 5.51 2.90 -11.32
C GLN A 358 5.70 2.84 -12.84
N GLN A 359 6.84 2.34 -13.30
CA GLN A 359 7.13 2.21 -14.73
C GLN A 359 6.14 1.27 -15.44
N ASP A 360 5.80 0.15 -14.81
CA ASP A 360 4.84 -0.80 -15.37
C ASP A 360 3.43 -0.19 -15.50
N LEU A 361 2.96 0.50 -14.47
CA LEU A 361 1.66 1.19 -14.49
C LEU A 361 1.63 2.31 -15.54
N MET A 362 2.68 3.12 -15.62
CA MET A 362 2.79 4.20 -16.60
C MET A 362 2.79 3.63 -18.03
N LYS A 363 3.55 2.56 -18.28
CA LYS A 363 3.57 1.88 -19.58
C LYS A 363 2.22 1.26 -19.93
N LYS A 364 1.52 0.65 -18.97
CA LYS A 364 0.17 0.12 -19.17
C LYS A 364 -0.81 1.23 -19.56
N ALA A 365 -0.82 2.34 -18.82
CA ALA A 365 -1.69 3.48 -19.09
C ALA A 365 -1.45 4.09 -20.48
N GLU A 366 -0.18 4.28 -20.83
CA GLU A 366 0.22 4.77 -22.15
C GLU A 366 -0.22 3.81 -23.27
N GLY A 367 0.01 2.50 -23.11
CA GLY A 367 -0.35 1.49 -24.07
C GLY A 367 -1.85 1.42 -24.33
N LEU A 368 -2.67 1.50 -23.28
CA LEU A 368 -4.14 1.53 -23.40
C LEU A 368 -4.61 2.77 -24.16
N GLY A 369 -4.12 3.95 -23.79
CA GLY A 369 -4.48 5.19 -24.50
C GLY A 369 -4.07 5.17 -25.97
N GLN A 370 -2.85 4.72 -26.28
CA GLN A 370 -2.34 4.60 -27.65
C GLN A 370 -3.14 3.56 -28.47
N SER A 371 -3.56 2.46 -27.84
CA SER A 371 -4.40 1.45 -28.52
C SER A 371 -5.73 2.04 -28.96
N VAL A 372 -6.43 2.75 -28.06
CA VAL A 372 -7.70 3.43 -28.40
C VAL A 372 -7.50 4.44 -29.54
N MET A 373 -6.47 5.28 -29.47
CA MET A 373 -6.18 6.27 -30.52
C MET A 373 -5.93 5.59 -31.87
N LYS A 374 -5.10 4.55 -31.90
CA LYS A 374 -4.76 3.81 -33.14
C LYS A 374 -5.98 3.10 -33.72
N LYS A 375 -6.81 2.45 -32.89
CA LYS A 375 -8.05 1.82 -33.37
C LYS A 375 -8.99 2.86 -33.97
N SER A 376 -9.09 4.07 -33.36
CA SER A 376 -9.94 5.14 -33.91
C SER A 376 -9.47 5.64 -35.29
N GLU A 377 -8.17 5.66 -35.53
CA GLU A 377 -7.60 6.03 -36.83
C GLU A 377 -7.89 4.94 -37.88
N ILE A 378 -7.81 3.65 -37.50
CA ILE A 378 -8.14 2.52 -38.38
C ILE A 378 -9.63 2.53 -38.72
N GLU A 379 -10.51 2.66 -37.72
CA GLU A 379 -11.96 2.77 -37.88
C GLU A 379 -12.32 3.90 -38.87
N PHE A 380 -11.74 5.10 -38.64
CA PHE A 380 -12.03 6.24 -39.50
C PHE A 380 -11.54 6.01 -40.93
N LYS A 381 -10.36 5.42 -41.15
CA LYS A 381 -9.84 5.08 -42.49
C LYS A 381 -10.80 4.17 -43.24
N HIS A 382 -11.32 3.16 -42.59
CA HIS A 382 -12.28 2.23 -43.17
C HIS A 382 -13.63 2.93 -43.42
N ALA A 383 -14.11 3.71 -42.46
CA ALA A 383 -15.33 4.48 -42.58
C ALA A 383 -15.24 5.53 -43.73
N GLU A 384 -14.09 6.20 -43.90
CA GLU A 384 -13.88 7.16 -44.99
C GLU A 384 -13.92 6.48 -46.37
N ALA A 385 -13.34 5.30 -46.50
CA ALA A 385 -13.44 4.53 -47.75
C ALA A 385 -14.89 4.21 -48.09
N LEU A 386 -15.69 3.77 -47.13
CA LEU A 386 -17.12 3.48 -47.32
C LEU A 386 -17.94 4.77 -47.59
N HIS A 387 -17.60 5.88 -46.91
CA HIS A 387 -18.20 7.18 -47.21
C HIS A 387 -17.98 7.60 -48.66
N ILE A 388 -16.77 7.44 -49.20
CA ILE A 388 -16.46 7.75 -50.59
C ILE A 388 -17.28 6.82 -51.52
N ALA A 389 -17.47 5.58 -51.14
CA ALA A 389 -18.28 4.62 -51.93
C ALA A 389 -19.76 5.02 -52.03
N LEU A 390 -20.34 5.75 -51.07
CA LEU A 390 -21.73 6.23 -51.14
C LEU A 390 -22.01 6.95 -52.46
N SER A 391 -21.16 7.92 -52.81
CA SER A 391 -21.31 8.67 -54.08
C SER A 391 -20.80 7.93 -55.28
N LYS A 392 -19.67 7.21 -55.16
CA LYS A 392 -19.04 6.48 -56.27
C LYS A 392 -19.89 5.33 -56.82
N GLU A 393 -20.60 4.64 -55.95
CA GLU A 393 -21.47 3.53 -56.27
C GLU A 393 -22.95 3.94 -56.49
N GLY A 394 -23.26 5.25 -56.43
CA GLY A 394 -24.58 5.76 -56.63
C GLY A 394 -25.60 5.43 -55.53
N ILE A 395 -25.08 5.12 -54.29
CA ILE A 395 -25.92 4.83 -53.12
C ILE A 395 -26.54 6.09 -52.54
N GLN A 396 -25.77 7.17 -52.52
CA GLN A 396 -26.22 8.52 -52.12
C GLN A 396 -25.41 9.58 -52.86
N GLU A 397 -26.08 10.42 -53.66
CA GLU A 397 -25.46 11.40 -54.54
C GLU A 397 -25.62 12.86 -54.02
N GLU A 398 -26.50 13.10 -53.03
CA GLU A 398 -26.71 14.44 -52.48
C GLU A 398 -25.50 14.89 -51.71
N TYR A 399 -24.84 15.96 -52.21
CA TYR A 399 -23.61 16.50 -51.62
C TYR A 399 -23.78 16.92 -50.17
N ASP A 400 -24.89 17.55 -49.81
CA ASP A 400 -25.13 18.01 -48.44
C ASP A 400 -25.25 16.86 -47.45
N ILE A 401 -25.85 15.74 -47.85
CA ILE A 401 -25.96 14.52 -47.05
C ILE A 401 -24.61 13.85 -46.91
N THR A 402 -23.92 13.63 -48.01
CA THR A 402 -22.61 12.94 -48.00
C THR A 402 -21.55 13.75 -47.20
N ASN A 403 -21.53 15.08 -47.37
CA ASN A 403 -20.63 15.96 -46.60
C ASN A 403 -20.93 15.90 -45.11
N LYS A 404 -22.19 15.85 -44.72
CA LYS A 404 -22.58 15.73 -43.30
C LYS A 404 -22.24 14.36 -42.73
N VAL A 405 -22.37 13.28 -43.52
CA VAL A 405 -21.88 11.93 -43.11
C VAL A 405 -20.40 11.96 -42.80
N TRP A 406 -19.59 12.55 -43.69
CA TRP A 406 -18.14 12.68 -43.43
C TRP A 406 -17.85 13.42 -42.13
N ASN A 407 -18.53 14.54 -41.86
CA ASN A 407 -18.36 15.29 -40.62
C ASN A 407 -18.71 14.46 -39.38
N LEU A 408 -19.80 13.67 -39.42
CA LEU A 408 -20.22 12.82 -38.33
C LEU A 408 -19.17 11.71 -38.03
N LEU A 409 -18.64 11.08 -39.08
CA LEU A 409 -17.59 10.06 -38.96
C LEU A 409 -16.29 10.66 -38.41
N TYR A 410 -15.90 11.85 -38.87
CA TYR A 410 -14.73 12.57 -38.39
C TYR A 410 -14.91 13.02 -36.92
N ASP A 411 -16.07 13.55 -36.56
CA ASP A 411 -16.37 13.95 -35.17
C ASP A 411 -16.32 12.72 -34.23
N ARG A 412 -16.81 11.57 -34.68
CA ARG A 412 -16.71 10.31 -33.92
C ARG A 412 -15.23 9.93 -33.69
N GLN A 413 -14.43 9.91 -34.74
CA GLN A 413 -13.01 9.63 -34.64
C GLN A 413 -12.32 10.59 -33.68
N GLN A 414 -12.57 11.89 -33.77
CA GLN A 414 -11.98 12.89 -32.87
C GLN A 414 -12.38 12.67 -31.40
N LYS A 415 -13.63 12.26 -31.13
CA LYS A 415 -14.09 11.95 -29.78
C LYS A 415 -13.37 10.72 -29.21
N ILE A 416 -13.26 9.65 -29.98
CA ILE A 416 -12.58 8.42 -29.55
C ILE A 416 -11.10 8.67 -29.34
N TRP A 417 -10.45 9.34 -30.27
CA TRP A 417 -9.03 9.71 -30.18
C TRP A 417 -8.75 10.54 -28.94
N ARG A 418 -9.59 11.55 -28.69
CA ARG A 418 -9.51 12.42 -27.51
C ARG A 418 -9.71 11.62 -26.22
N TYR A 419 -10.67 10.72 -26.17
CA TYR A 419 -10.89 9.84 -25.02
C TYR A 419 -9.62 9.02 -24.71
N GLY A 420 -9.02 8.38 -25.69
CA GLY A 420 -7.77 7.62 -25.53
C GLY A 420 -6.64 8.50 -25.02
N TYR A 421 -6.46 9.70 -25.59
CA TYR A 421 -5.42 10.64 -25.21
C TYR A 421 -5.63 11.19 -23.79
N GLU A 422 -6.81 11.72 -23.48
CA GLU A 422 -7.08 12.37 -22.18
C GLU A 422 -7.10 11.36 -21.05
N THR A 423 -7.78 10.21 -21.25
CA THR A 423 -7.87 9.16 -20.22
C THR A 423 -6.52 8.49 -20.02
N GLY A 424 -5.82 8.10 -21.08
CA GLY A 424 -4.48 7.51 -20.99
C GLY A 424 -3.47 8.44 -20.32
N THR A 425 -3.49 9.76 -20.67
CA THR A 425 -2.60 10.75 -20.05
C THR A 425 -2.95 10.98 -18.57
N LYS A 426 -4.23 11.03 -18.22
CA LYS A 426 -4.69 11.18 -16.84
C LYS A 426 -4.21 10.00 -15.99
N THR A 427 -4.49 8.79 -16.44
CA THR A 427 -4.12 7.54 -15.76
C THR A 427 -2.60 7.41 -15.60
N TRP A 428 -1.85 7.74 -16.65
CA TRP A 428 -0.38 7.81 -16.62
C TRP A 428 0.12 8.79 -15.54
N ARG A 429 -0.49 9.97 -15.46
CA ARG A 429 -0.12 10.99 -14.46
C ARG A 429 -0.42 10.54 -13.04
N GLU A 430 -1.57 9.90 -12.82
CA GLU A 430 -1.95 9.36 -11.50
C GLU A 430 -0.95 8.29 -11.05
N ALA A 431 -0.51 7.38 -11.94
CA ALA A 431 0.54 6.40 -11.65
C ALA A 431 1.89 7.07 -11.35
N TYR A 432 2.26 8.12 -12.10
CA TYR A 432 3.50 8.88 -11.87
C TYR A 432 3.49 9.61 -10.52
N GLU A 433 2.41 10.30 -10.19
CA GLU A 433 2.27 11.05 -8.93
C GLU A 433 2.20 10.10 -7.72
N GLY A 434 1.45 8.99 -7.85
CA GLY A 434 1.35 7.94 -6.83
C GLY A 434 2.71 7.33 -6.51
N GLY A 435 3.45 6.90 -7.53
CA GLY A 435 4.80 6.36 -7.37
C GLY A 435 5.77 7.35 -6.74
N ASN A 436 5.78 8.60 -7.19
CA ASN A 436 6.64 9.64 -6.60
C ASN A 436 6.31 9.95 -5.15
N LYS A 437 5.04 9.82 -4.73
CA LYS A 437 4.65 10.00 -3.34
C LYS A 437 5.27 8.91 -2.47
N VAL A 438 5.06 7.64 -2.82
CA VAL A 438 5.59 6.48 -2.07
C VAL A 438 7.11 6.47 -2.09
N TRP A 439 7.73 6.80 -3.24
CA TRP A 439 9.18 6.92 -3.36
C TRP A 439 9.76 7.92 -2.35
N ARG A 440 9.13 9.10 -2.21
CA ARG A 440 9.57 10.11 -1.24
C ARG A 440 9.41 9.64 0.21
N GLU A 441 8.30 8.98 0.52
CA GLU A 441 8.04 8.43 1.86
C GLU A 441 9.16 7.46 2.26
N ILE A 442 9.48 6.47 1.42
CA ILE A 442 10.57 5.52 1.66
C ILE A 442 11.93 6.22 1.75
N TYR A 443 12.21 7.18 0.84
CA TYR A 443 13.48 7.89 0.82
C TYR A 443 13.72 8.70 2.08
N TYR A 444 12.74 9.50 2.51
CA TYR A 444 12.88 10.32 3.72
C TYR A 444 12.90 9.49 4.99
N GLU A 445 12.11 8.46 5.07
CA GLU A 445 12.09 7.56 6.21
C GLU A 445 13.43 6.84 6.37
N GLY A 446 13.94 6.20 5.33
CA GLY A 446 15.24 5.54 5.36
C GLY A 446 16.37 6.48 5.72
N ASN A 447 16.40 7.69 5.14
CA ASN A 447 17.41 8.69 5.47
C ASN A 447 17.31 9.20 6.93
N ASN A 448 16.11 9.46 7.41
CA ASN A 448 15.91 9.94 8.78
C ASN A 448 16.38 8.89 9.79
N LYS A 449 16.02 7.63 9.59
CA LYS A 449 16.46 6.52 10.44
C LYS A 449 17.96 6.30 10.35
N TRP A 450 18.53 6.35 9.15
CA TRP A 450 19.98 6.24 8.96
C TRP A 450 20.73 7.36 9.73
N GLN A 451 20.30 8.63 9.60
CA GLN A 451 20.89 9.75 10.30
C GLN A 451 20.73 9.62 11.83
N GLU A 452 19.57 9.16 12.29
CA GLU A 452 19.32 8.91 13.69
C GLU A 452 20.39 7.98 14.30
N TYR A 453 20.70 6.87 13.65
CA TYR A 453 21.71 5.91 14.11
C TYR A 453 23.14 6.39 13.86
N TYR A 454 23.41 7.12 12.79
CA TYR A 454 24.73 7.68 12.48
C TYR A 454 25.21 8.68 13.52
N HIS A 455 24.33 9.57 14.01
CA HIS A 455 24.70 10.56 15.03
C HIS A 455 24.84 9.98 16.42
N LYS A 456 24.54 8.71 16.62
CA LYS A 456 24.64 7.99 17.90
C LYS A 456 25.93 7.14 18.00
N GLN A 457 26.72 7.04 16.93
CA GLN A 457 28.05 6.44 16.93
C GLN A 457 29.08 7.36 17.59
#